data_90b29eb9cc242ccfdc0bd2cc7e29b031
#
_entry.id   90b29eb9cc242ccfdc0bd2cc7e29b031
#
_cell.length_a   1.000
_cell.length_b   1.000
_cell.length_c   1.000
_cell.angle_alpha   90.00
_cell.angle_beta   90.00
_cell.angle_gamma   90.00
#
_symmetry.space_group_name_H-M   'P 1'
#
loop_
_entity.id
_entity.type
_entity.pdbx_description
1 polymer ?
#
loop_
_entity_poly.entity_id
_entity_poly.type
_entity_poly.pdbx_seq_one_letter_code
_entity_poly.pdbx_strand_id
1 'polypeptide(L)'
;CPNATLFPYGSTWLNRGKINHPDGLGYFDPEVEIFKKRERTINEVSFLASWYNIERAGYYTRREVWQRQEEIEIPKMFFTSRKSFLEAPNPLPTGEKEDLFYSMFHICIENQRVRNHFGEKLIDPIITYTVPIYCGCPNIGDFFDVRGMILFDTVDDLIPKINALTMESYDDMMEYVEKNRKIAESYANFSERIEEVICQ
;
A
#
# COMPACT_ATOMS: atom_id res chain seq x y z
N CYS A 1 15.43 -10.99 -24.37
CA CYS A 1 16.42 -9.96 -24.71
C CYS A 1 17.61 -10.16 -23.78
N PRO A 2 18.85 -10.40 -24.30
CA PRO A 2 20.02 -10.70 -23.46
C PRO A 2 20.44 -9.52 -22.54
N ASN A 3 19.97 -8.31 -22.80
CA ASN A 3 20.27 -7.10 -22.03
C ASN A 3 19.07 -6.59 -21.22
N ALA A 4 18.04 -7.43 -21.02
CA ALA A 4 16.89 -7.01 -20.23
C ALA A 4 17.24 -7.07 -18.74
N THR A 5 17.09 -5.96 -18.04
CA THR A 5 17.22 -5.86 -16.57
C THR A 5 15.83 -5.86 -15.95
N LEU A 6 15.66 -6.63 -14.86
CA LEU A 6 14.43 -6.57 -14.08
C LEU A 6 14.35 -5.20 -13.38
N PHE A 7 13.30 -4.44 -13.70
CA PHE A 7 13.03 -3.13 -13.11
C PHE A 7 11.63 -3.12 -12.48
N PRO A 8 11.48 -3.47 -11.18
CA PRO A 8 10.18 -3.44 -10.51
C PRO A 8 9.61 -2.02 -10.47
N TYR A 9 8.30 -1.90 -10.69
CA TYR A 9 7.60 -0.61 -10.78
C TYR A 9 7.42 0.10 -9.43
N GLY A 10 8.01 -0.32 -8.34
CA GLY A 10 7.88 0.36 -7.04
C GLY A 10 7.96 1.89 -7.17
N SER A 11 7.03 2.58 -6.53
CA SER A 11 6.95 4.05 -6.48
C SER A 11 6.17 4.49 -5.25
N THR A 12 6.25 5.77 -4.84
CA THR A 12 5.31 6.36 -3.88
C THR A 12 4.31 7.29 -4.56
N TRP A 13 3.13 7.42 -3.97
CA TRP A 13 2.12 8.41 -4.37
C TRP A 13 1.83 9.41 -3.24
N LEU A 14 2.64 9.43 -2.21
CA LEU A 14 2.57 10.39 -1.12
C LEU A 14 3.38 11.66 -1.41
N ASN A 15 3.11 12.73 -0.66
CA ASN A 15 3.80 14.01 -0.76
C ASN A 15 3.76 14.64 -2.17
N ARG A 16 2.65 14.43 -2.87
CA ARG A 16 2.41 15.03 -4.19
C ARG A 16 2.30 16.55 -4.08
N GLY A 17 2.84 17.26 -5.05
CA GLY A 17 2.67 18.71 -5.18
C GLY A 17 3.62 19.55 -4.33
N LYS A 18 4.42 18.97 -3.44
CA LYS A 18 5.48 19.71 -2.73
C LYS A 18 6.76 19.86 -3.55
N ILE A 19 6.94 18.98 -4.53
CA ILE A 19 8.00 19.08 -5.54
C ILE A 19 7.28 19.02 -6.89
N ASN A 20 7.54 20.00 -7.76
CA ASN A 20 7.04 20.01 -9.14
C ASN A 20 7.75 18.90 -9.96
N HIS A 21 7.48 17.63 -9.59
CA HIS A 21 7.96 16.52 -10.38
C HIS A 21 7.13 16.44 -11.67
N PRO A 22 7.76 16.43 -12.84
CA PRO A 22 7.05 16.48 -14.12
C PRO A 22 6.18 15.25 -14.41
N ASP A 23 6.41 14.13 -13.71
CA ASP A 23 5.66 12.89 -13.85
C ASP A 23 4.39 12.82 -12.98
N GLY A 24 4.20 13.78 -12.05
CA GLY A 24 3.04 13.83 -11.14
C GLY A 24 3.00 12.69 -10.11
N LEU A 25 4.11 11.93 -9.96
CA LEU A 25 4.27 10.93 -8.89
C LEU A 25 4.51 11.61 -7.54
N GLY A 26 4.43 10.85 -6.46
CA GLY A 26 4.84 11.26 -5.13
C GLY A 26 6.37 11.28 -5.01
N TYR A 27 6.84 11.86 -3.92
CA TYR A 27 8.27 11.92 -3.61
C TYR A 27 8.52 11.56 -2.16
N PHE A 28 9.45 10.64 -1.93
CA PHE A 28 9.91 10.27 -0.58
C PHE A 28 10.98 11.25 -0.11
N ASP A 29 10.74 11.86 1.05
CA ASP A 29 11.68 12.69 1.78
C ASP A 29 11.55 12.36 3.27
N PRO A 30 12.58 11.81 3.93
CA PRO A 30 12.51 11.38 5.33
C PRO A 30 12.20 12.51 6.31
N GLU A 31 12.40 13.78 5.92
CA GLU A 31 12.10 14.93 6.76
C GLU A 31 10.61 15.30 6.77
N VAL A 32 9.84 14.81 5.80
CA VAL A 32 8.40 15.05 5.75
C VAL A 32 7.66 14.21 6.79
N GLU A 33 6.75 14.84 7.52
CA GLU A 33 6.09 14.28 8.71
C GLU A 33 5.43 12.92 8.47
N ILE A 34 4.81 12.69 7.32
CA ILE A 34 4.14 11.42 7.01
C ILE A 34 5.11 10.22 7.02
N PHE A 35 6.39 10.45 6.72
CA PHE A 35 7.41 9.40 6.65
C PHE A 35 8.16 9.18 7.98
N LYS A 36 7.86 9.97 9.02
CA LYS A 36 8.45 9.79 10.34
C LYS A 36 7.73 8.68 11.11
N LYS A 37 8.50 7.92 11.90
CA LYS A 37 7.92 6.96 12.83
C LYS A 37 7.11 7.71 13.89
N ARG A 38 5.92 7.22 14.18
CA ARG A 38 5.00 7.81 15.17
C ARG A 38 4.41 6.75 16.06
N GLU A 39 3.98 7.14 17.24
CA GLU A 39 3.19 6.29 18.11
C GLU A 39 1.79 6.08 17.50
N ARG A 40 1.31 4.84 17.55
CA ARG A 40 -0.05 4.46 17.17
C ARG A 40 -0.75 3.83 18.36
N THR A 41 -1.93 4.33 18.66
CA THR A 41 -2.67 3.96 19.88
C THR A 41 -4.01 3.28 19.59
N ILE A 42 -4.38 3.15 18.32
CA ILE A 42 -5.63 2.54 17.90
C ILE A 42 -5.32 1.36 17.01
N ASN A 43 -5.80 0.17 17.38
CA ASN A 43 -5.75 -1.04 16.56
C ASN A 43 -6.74 -0.92 15.41
N GLU A 44 -6.33 -0.28 14.33
CA GLU A 44 -7.18 0.15 13.24
C GLU A 44 -6.63 -0.28 11.89
N VAL A 45 -7.54 -0.64 10.98
CA VAL A 45 -7.22 -0.95 9.58
C VAL A 45 -7.78 0.09 8.64
N SER A 46 -6.97 0.56 7.68
CA SER A 46 -7.41 1.45 6.61
C SER A 46 -7.51 0.74 5.26
N PHE A 47 -8.36 1.28 4.38
CA PHE A 47 -8.52 0.78 3.02
C PHE A 47 -8.98 1.88 2.08
N LEU A 48 -8.39 1.93 0.89
CA LEU A 48 -8.82 2.80 -0.21
C LEU A 48 -9.27 1.97 -1.41
N ALA A 49 -10.57 1.86 -1.61
CA ALA A 49 -11.13 1.20 -2.77
C ALA A 49 -11.19 2.13 -3.99
N SER A 50 -10.61 1.71 -5.10
CA SER A 50 -10.87 2.35 -6.40
C SER A 50 -12.20 1.84 -6.95
N TRP A 51 -13.17 2.73 -7.12
CA TRP A 51 -14.54 2.40 -7.54
C TRP A 51 -14.69 2.51 -9.07
N TYR A 52 -13.94 1.70 -9.80
CA TYR A 52 -14.00 1.65 -11.27
C TYR A 52 -14.72 0.39 -11.75
N ASN A 53 -15.46 0.48 -12.84
CA ASN A 53 -16.02 -0.68 -13.52
C ASN A 53 -14.99 -1.27 -14.49
N ILE A 54 -13.90 -1.81 -13.95
CA ILE A 54 -12.81 -2.42 -14.70
C ILE A 54 -12.79 -3.92 -14.38
N GLU A 55 -12.76 -4.74 -15.43
CA GLU A 55 -12.69 -6.20 -15.32
C GLU A 55 -11.24 -6.68 -15.07
N ARG A 56 -10.79 -6.51 -13.83
CA ARG A 56 -9.50 -7.04 -13.35
C ARG A 56 -9.70 -7.64 -11.97
N ALA A 57 -8.97 -8.72 -11.68
CA ALA A 57 -9.10 -9.47 -10.42
C ALA A 57 -9.03 -8.58 -9.18
N GLY A 58 -8.07 -7.67 -9.10
CA GLY A 58 -7.93 -6.78 -7.94
C GLY A 58 -9.11 -5.83 -7.72
N TYR A 59 -9.84 -5.43 -8.77
CA TYR A 59 -11.04 -4.60 -8.61
C TYR A 59 -12.23 -5.40 -8.07
N TYR A 60 -12.36 -6.67 -8.45
CA TYR A 60 -13.37 -7.56 -7.88
C TYR A 60 -13.10 -7.81 -6.39
N THR A 61 -11.85 -8.14 -6.04
CA THR A 61 -11.44 -8.33 -4.65
C THR A 61 -11.70 -7.08 -3.80
N ARG A 62 -11.37 -5.87 -4.29
CA ARG A 62 -11.64 -4.61 -3.56
C ARG A 62 -13.13 -4.36 -3.34
N ARG A 63 -13.98 -4.67 -4.34
CA ARG A 63 -15.44 -4.56 -4.20
C ARG A 63 -15.98 -5.56 -3.18
N GLU A 64 -15.48 -6.77 -3.19
CA GLU A 64 -15.85 -7.80 -2.22
C GLU A 64 -15.46 -7.39 -0.80
N VAL A 65 -14.23 -6.90 -0.58
CA VAL A 65 -13.81 -6.33 0.73
C VAL A 65 -14.75 -5.21 1.17
N TRP A 66 -15.10 -4.30 0.24
CA TRP A 66 -16.03 -3.20 0.54
C TRP A 66 -17.42 -3.70 0.92
N GLN A 67 -17.95 -4.68 0.21
CA GLN A 67 -19.28 -5.23 0.46
C GLN A 67 -19.37 -5.99 1.79
N ARG A 68 -18.27 -6.60 2.20
CA ARG A 68 -18.16 -7.42 3.40
C ARG A 68 -17.49 -6.71 4.59
N GLN A 69 -17.33 -5.38 4.50
CA GLN A 69 -16.63 -4.61 5.53
C GLN A 69 -17.26 -4.70 6.93
N GLU A 70 -18.55 -5.02 7.03
CA GLU A 70 -19.24 -5.20 8.31
C GLU A 70 -18.84 -6.49 9.06
N GLU A 71 -18.16 -7.42 8.38
CA GLU A 71 -17.57 -8.60 9.00
C GLU A 71 -16.21 -8.30 9.67
N ILE A 72 -15.64 -7.10 9.45
CA ILE A 72 -14.41 -6.62 10.09
C ILE A 72 -14.77 -5.99 11.43
N GLU A 73 -14.27 -6.57 12.52
CA GLU A 73 -14.64 -6.25 13.89
C GLU A 73 -13.76 -5.16 14.53
N ILE A 74 -12.52 -4.98 14.04
CA ILE A 74 -11.63 -3.91 14.54
C ILE A 74 -12.00 -2.55 13.94
N PRO A 75 -11.65 -1.42 14.57
CA PRO A 75 -11.79 -0.08 14.00
C PRO A 75 -11.29 0.00 12.57
N LYS A 76 -12.04 0.69 11.69
CA LYS A 76 -11.72 0.73 10.27
C LYS A 76 -11.92 2.11 9.66
N MET A 77 -10.99 2.52 8.79
CA MET A 77 -11.06 3.70 7.93
C MET A 77 -11.16 3.29 6.47
N PHE A 78 -12.38 3.09 5.98
CA PHE A 78 -12.64 2.63 4.61
C PHE A 78 -13.19 3.75 3.76
N PHE A 79 -12.45 4.09 2.69
CA PHE A 79 -12.81 5.14 1.76
C PHE A 79 -12.75 4.67 0.32
N THR A 80 -13.40 5.42 -0.56
CA THR A 80 -13.27 5.26 -2.02
C THR A 80 -12.50 6.42 -2.62
N SER A 81 -11.80 6.19 -3.73
CA SER A 81 -11.11 7.26 -4.43
C SER A 81 -12.13 8.19 -5.11
N ARG A 82 -11.89 9.53 -5.06
CA ARG A 82 -12.76 10.53 -5.69
C ARG A 82 -12.84 10.43 -7.22
N LYS A 83 -11.91 9.74 -7.86
CA LYS A 83 -11.84 9.61 -9.33
C LYS A 83 -12.67 8.45 -9.88
N SER A 84 -13.75 8.07 -9.21
CA SER A 84 -14.65 7.04 -9.73
C SER A 84 -15.73 7.66 -10.61
N PHE A 85 -16.03 7.02 -11.75
CA PHE A 85 -17.08 7.44 -12.69
C PHE A 85 -18.50 7.12 -12.20
N LEU A 86 -18.62 6.42 -11.08
CA LEU A 86 -19.89 6.09 -10.41
C LEU A 86 -19.96 6.87 -9.11
N GLU A 87 -21.16 7.11 -8.60
CA GLU A 87 -21.33 7.62 -7.25
C GLU A 87 -20.66 6.68 -6.26
N ALA A 88 -19.42 7.06 -5.88
CA ALA A 88 -18.63 6.25 -4.98
C ALA A 88 -19.11 6.47 -3.54
N PRO A 89 -19.44 5.40 -2.82
CA PRO A 89 -19.80 5.54 -1.41
C PRO A 89 -18.58 5.99 -0.61
N ASN A 90 -18.79 6.86 0.37
CA ASN A 90 -17.79 7.34 1.32
C ASN A 90 -16.44 7.76 0.66
N PRO A 91 -16.42 8.80 -0.19
CA PRO A 91 -15.19 9.25 -0.83
C PRO A 91 -14.22 9.82 0.20
N LEU A 92 -12.92 9.62 -0.03
CA LEU A 92 -11.85 10.14 0.83
C LEU A 92 -12.01 11.67 1.00
N PRO A 93 -12.21 12.19 2.23
CA PRO A 93 -12.63 13.58 2.47
C PRO A 93 -11.69 14.63 1.90
N THR A 94 -10.39 14.49 2.17
CA THR A 94 -9.34 15.41 1.73
C THR A 94 -8.94 15.20 0.26
N GLY A 95 -9.13 13.98 -0.26
CA GLY A 95 -8.57 13.52 -1.51
C GLY A 95 -7.09 13.13 -1.40
N GLU A 96 -6.49 13.32 -0.24
CA GLU A 96 -5.10 12.95 0.07
C GLU A 96 -5.06 11.59 0.75
N LYS A 97 -4.12 10.74 0.36
CA LYS A 97 -3.99 9.38 0.90
C LYS A 97 -3.29 9.32 2.25
N GLU A 98 -2.58 10.37 2.61
CA GLU A 98 -1.73 10.45 3.79
C GLU A 98 -2.48 10.06 5.06
N ASP A 99 -3.73 10.48 5.20
CA ASP A 99 -4.56 10.21 6.37
C ASP A 99 -4.78 8.71 6.62
N LEU A 100 -4.75 7.89 5.56
CA LEU A 100 -4.92 6.44 5.66
C LEU A 100 -3.75 5.75 6.37
N PHE A 101 -2.55 6.34 6.28
CA PHE A 101 -1.33 5.76 6.80
C PHE A 101 -0.99 6.21 8.23
N TYR A 102 -1.97 6.81 8.93
CA TYR A 102 -1.96 6.93 10.38
C TYR A 102 -2.46 5.65 11.08
N SER A 103 -3.15 4.77 10.35
CA SER A 103 -3.57 3.44 10.85
C SER A 103 -2.38 2.50 11.08
N MET A 104 -2.57 1.49 11.93
CA MET A 104 -1.59 0.41 12.13
C MET A 104 -1.45 -0.48 10.91
N PHE A 105 -2.58 -0.78 10.26
CA PHE A 105 -2.69 -1.72 9.15
C PHE A 105 -3.36 -1.07 7.96
N HIS A 106 -2.94 -1.46 6.73
CA HIS A 106 -3.57 -1.00 5.49
C HIS A 106 -3.80 -2.15 4.52
N ILE A 107 -5.01 -2.26 3.98
CA ILE A 107 -5.32 -3.29 2.97
C ILE A 107 -4.81 -2.85 1.60
N CYS A 108 -3.87 -3.60 1.08
CA CYS A 108 -3.16 -3.36 -0.18
C CYS A 108 -3.54 -4.41 -1.22
N ILE A 109 -4.33 -4.05 -2.21
CA ILE A 109 -4.72 -4.97 -3.28
C ILE A 109 -4.23 -4.42 -4.61
N GLU A 110 -3.31 -5.12 -5.27
CA GLU A 110 -2.86 -4.74 -6.61
C GLU A 110 -3.96 -4.95 -7.66
N ASN A 111 -3.86 -4.27 -8.80
CA ASN A 111 -4.84 -4.42 -9.87
C ASN A 111 -4.84 -5.83 -10.48
N GLN A 112 -3.68 -6.47 -10.46
CA GLN A 112 -3.45 -7.82 -10.96
C GLN A 112 -2.36 -8.51 -10.13
N ARG A 113 -2.38 -9.83 -10.06
CA ARG A 113 -1.33 -10.65 -9.45
C ARG A 113 -0.29 -11.02 -10.52
N VAL A 114 0.76 -10.24 -10.61
CA VAL A 114 1.84 -10.42 -11.60
C VAL A 114 3.18 -10.57 -10.88
N ARG A 115 3.97 -11.56 -11.30
CA ARG A 115 5.34 -11.72 -10.75
C ARG A 115 6.19 -10.48 -11.01
N ASN A 116 7.02 -10.13 -10.04
CA ASN A 116 7.94 -8.99 -10.07
C ASN A 116 7.24 -7.62 -10.24
N HIS A 117 5.94 -7.54 -9.92
CA HIS A 117 5.18 -6.30 -10.04
C HIS A 117 4.52 -5.93 -8.72
N PHE A 118 4.91 -4.79 -8.18
CA PHE A 118 4.29 -4.13 -7.04
C PHE A 118 4.38 -2.62 -7.25
N GLY A 119 3.43 -1.88 -6.70
CA GLY A 119 3.34 -0.43 -6.91
C GLY A 119 3.27 0.35 -5.62
N GLU A 120 2.76 1.57 -5.74
CA GLU A 120 2.56 2.50 -4.64
C GLU A 120 1.68 1.94 -3.52
N LYS A 121 0.79 1.01 -3.84
CA LYS A 121 -0.12 0.39 -2.84
C LYS A 121 0.63 -0.38 -1.76
N LEU A 122 1.78 -0.94 -2.12
CA LEU A 122 2.66 -1.62 -1.17
C LEU A 122 3.73 -0.68 -0.61
N ILE A 123 4.30 0.20 -1.43
CA ILE A 123 5.38 1.10 -1.01
C ILE A 123 4.87 2.13 0.01
N ASP A 124 3.73 2.79 -0.26
CA ASP A 124 3.18 3.84 0.59
C ASP A 124 3.00 3.40 2.06
N PRO A 125 2.34 2.27 2.39
CA PRO A 125 2.24 1.83 3.77
C PRO A 125 3.59 1.47 4.39
N ILE A 126 4.48 0.81 3.67
CA ILE A 126 5.78 0.39 4.23
C ILE A 126 6.62 1.61 4.61
N ILE A 127 6.73 2.62 3.73
CA ILE A 127 7.54 3.83 4.02
C ILE A 127 6.94 4.72 5.11
N THR A 128 5.68 4.51 5.47
CA THR A 128 4.97 5.23 6.54
C THR A 128 4.84 4.43 7.83
N TYR A 129 5.54 3.30 7.97
CA TYR A 129 5.46 2.38 9.11
C TYR A 129 4.06 1.78 9.34
N THR A 130 3.25 1.69 8.31
CA THR A 130 1.98 0.98 8.34
C THR A 130 2.18 -0.45 7.86
N VAL A 131 1.67 -1.44 8.58
CA VAL A 131 1.78 -2.86 8.18
C VAL A 131 0.86 -3.12 6.99
N PRO A 132 1.38 -3.53 5.82
CA PRO A 132 0.53 -3.87 4.69
C PRO A 132 -0.14 -5.23 4.87
N ILE A 133 -1.45 -5.29 4.61
CA ILE A 133 -2.20 -6.52 4.40
C ILE A 133 -2.33 -6.70 2.89
N TYR A 134 -1.51 -7.57 2.31
CA TYR A 134 -1.16 -7.51 0.89
C TYR A 134 -1.68 -8.67 0.06
N CYS A 135 -2.29 -8.33 -1.08
CA CYS A 135 -2.63 -9.24 -2.16
C CYS A 135 -2.14 -8.67 -3.50
N GLY A 136 -1.11 -9.29 -4.09
CA GLY A 136 -0.53 -8.77 -5.33
C GLY A 136 0.55 -9.67 -5.92
N CYS A 137 1.79 -9.23 -5.93
CA CYS A 137 2.95 -9.92 -6.47
C CYS A 137 3.14 -11.31 -5.85
N PRO A 138 3.04 -12.41 -6.61
CA PRO A 138 3.12 -13.77 -6.04
C PRO A 138 4.48 -14.12 -5.45
N ASN A 139 5.53 -13.45 -5.90
CA ASN A 139 6.90 -13.63 -5.41
C ASN A 139 7.41 -12.41 -4.63
N ILE A 140 6.52 -11.79 -3.85
CA ILE A 140 6.89 -10.59 -3.09
C ILE A 140 8.03 -10.85 -2.08
N GLY A 141 8.15 -12.07 -1.59
CA GLY A 141 9.24 -12.50 -0.72
C GLY A 141 10.64 -12.46 -1.35
N ASP A 142 10.75 -12.34 -2.67
CA ASP A 142 12.03 -12.12 -3.36
C ASP A 142 12.53 -10.67 -3.19
N PHE A 143 11.65 -9.75 -2.76
CA PHE A 143 11.92 -8.30 -2.65
C PHE A 143 11.86 -7.79 -1.21
N PHE A 144 10.98 -8.35 -0.38
CA PHE A 144 10.71 -7.88 0.98
C PHE A 144 10.62 -9.06 1.96
N ASP A 145 10.92 -8.81 3.22
CA ASP A 145 10.68 -9.78 4.30
C ASP A 145 9.17 -9.89 4.57
N VAL A 146 8.59 -11.03 4.23
CA VAL A 146 7.14 -11.26 4.37
C VAL A 146 6.65 -11.26 5.82
N ARG A 147 7.55 -11.34 6.81
CA ARG A 147 7.19 -11.19 8.22
C ARG A 147 6.75 -9.77 8.58
N GLY A 148 7.12 -8.78 7.78
CA GLY A 148 6.67 -7.39 7.91
C GLY A 148 5.38 -7.08 7.15
N MET A 149 4.61 -8.08 6.74
CA MET A 149 3.33 -7.91 6.06
C MET A 149 2.40 -9.11 6.30
N ILE A 150 1.11 -8.93 6.05
CA ILE A 150 0.11 -9.98 6.16
C ILE A 150 -0.34 -10.33 4.75
N LEU A 151 0.00 -11.52 4.27
CA LEU A 151 -0.39 -11.96 2.94
C LEU A 151 -1.77 -12.61 2.96
N PHE A 152 -2.57 -12.37 1.92
CA PHE A 152 -3.85 -13.03 1.73
C PHE A 152 -4.14 -13.29 0.26
N ASP A 153 -4.99 -14.27 -0.01
CA ASP A 153 -5.37 -14.69 -1.36
C ASP A 153 -6.83 -14.40 -1.70
N THR A 154 -7.72 -14.53 -0.73
CA THR A 154 -9.18 -14.33 -0.87
C THR A 154 -9.72 -13.49 0.26
N VAL A 155 -10.94 -12.95 0.11
CA VAL A 155 -11.59 -12.17 1.19
C VAL A 155 -12.00 -13.08 2.36
N ASP A 156 -12.30 -14.36 2.10
CA ASP A 156 -12.55 -15.35 3.15
C ASP A 156 -11.31 -15.61 4.02
N ASP A 157 -10.12 -15.52 3.44
CA ASP A 157 -8.84 -15.61 4.14
C ASP A 157 -8.47 -14.28 4.84
N LEU A 158 -8.84 -13.15 4.25
CA LEU A 158 -8.52 -11.81 4.73
C LEU A 158 -9.24 -11.47 6.04
N ILE A 159 -10.57 -11.63 6.10
CA ILE A 159 -11.39 -11.15 7.21
C ILE A 159 -10.98 -11.78 8.55
N PRO A 160 -10.81 -13.11 8.68
CA PRO A 160 -10.32 -13.70 9.91
C PRO A 160 -8.93 -13.22 10.32
N LYS A 161 -8.04 -12.97 9.35
CA LYS A 161 -6.71 -12.42 9.64
C LYS A 161 -6.79 -11.02 10.22
N ILE A 162 -7.65 -10.15 9.66
CA ILE A 162 -7.86 -8.80 10.20
C ILE A 162 -8.44 -8.85 11.61
N ASN A 163 -9.46 -9.68 11.85
CA ASN A 163 -10.12 -9.76 13.15
C ASN A 163 -9.22 -10.34 14.26
N ALA A 164 -8.14 -11.05 13.88
CA ALA A 164 -7.13 -11.55 14.81
C ALA A 164 -6.04 -10.52 15.14
N LEU A 165 -6.00 -9.35 14.49
CA LEU A 165 -4.96 -8.34 14.70
C LEU A 165 -5.13 -7.61 16.02
N THR A 166 -4.01 -7.35 16.66
CA THR A 166 -3.92 -6.60 17.92
C THR A 166 -2.80 -5.55 17.82
N MET A 167 -2.71 -4.67 18.81
CA MET A 167 -1.57 -3.76 18.93
C MET A 167 -0.25 -4.53 19.09
N GLU A 168 -0.26 -5.64 19.84
CA GLU A 168 0.89 -6.52 20.00
C GLU A 168 1.33 -7.10 18.65
N SER A 169 0.38 -7.55 17.80
CA SER A 169 0.68 -8.00 16.44
C SER A 169 1.40 -6.94 15.62
N TYR A 170 1.01 -5.67 15.76
CA TYR A 170 1.68 -4.55 15.10
C TYR A 170 3.12 -4.38 15.61
N ASP A 171 3.31 -4.38 16.92
CA ASP A 171 4.63 -4.21 17.55
C ASP A 171 5.58 -5.34 17.18
N ASP A 172 5.11 -6.59 17.19
CA ASP A 172 5.88 -7.78 16.80
C ASP A 172 6.36 -7.73 15.33
N MET A 173 5.58 -7.12 14.45
CA MET A 173 5.93 -6.98 13.04
C MET A 173 6.87 -5.81 12.76
N MET A 174 7.00 -4.84 13.68
CA MET A 174 7.66 -3.56 13.41
C MET A 174 9.14 -3.69 13.06
N GLU A 175 9.87 -4.64 13.65
CA GLU A 175 11.27 -4.92 13.27
C GLU A 175 11.41 -5.24 11.77
N TYR A 176 10.47 -6.01 11.22
CA TYR A 176 10.47 -6.41 9.81
C TYR A 176 9.95 -5.29 8.91
N VAL A 177 8.98 -4.51 9.37
CA VAL A 177 8.51 -3.30 8.67
C VAL A 177 9.66 -2.30 8.52
N GLU A 178 10.46 -2.06 9.56
CA GLU A 178 11.62 -1.18 9.50
C GLU A 178 12.72 -1.67 8.53
N LYS A 179 12.94 -2.99 8.45
CA LYS A 179 13.83 -3.58 7.45
C LYS A 179 13.28 -3.37 6.04
N ASN A 180 12.00 -3.66 5.85
CA ASN A 180 11.32 -3.49 4.57
C ASN A 180 11.28 -2.02 4.14
N ARG A 181 11.15 -1.09 5.09
CA ARG A 181 11.14 0.34 4.81
C ARG A 181 12.43 0.79 4.14
N LYS A 182 13.60 0.35 4.62
CA LYS A 182 14.90 0.67 4.00
C LYS A 182 14.97 0.21 2.55
N ILE A 183 14.35 -0.93 2.24
CA ILE A 183 14.24 -1.45 0.87
C ILE A 183 13.24 -0.60 0.07
N ALA A 184 12.07 -0.31 0.66
CA ALA A 184 11.01 0.46 0.01
C ALA A 184 11.42 1.89 -0.33
N GLU A 185 12.26 2.53 0.49
CA GLU A 185 12.86 3.85 0.21
C GLU A 185 13.61 3.86 -1.11
N SER A 186 14.35 2.79 -1.43
CA SER A 186 15.06 2.67 -2.72
C SER A 186 14.11 2.55 -3.92
N TYR A 187 12.85 2.16 -3.71
CA TYR A 187 11.83 2.10 -4.76
C TYR A 187 10.98 3.36 -4.86
N ALA A 188 10.91 4.16 -3.79
CA ALA A 188 9.93 5.23 -3.66
C ALA A 188 10.08 6.34 -4.72
N ASN A 189 11.32 6.73 -5.06
CA ASN A 189 11.60 7.78 -6.04
C ASN A 189 11.82 7.17 -7.43
N PHE A 190 10.73 6.92 -8.13
CA PHE A 190 10.72 6.17 -9.39
C PHE A 190 11.54 6.84 -10.51
N SER A 191 11.44 8.16 -10.65
CA SER A 191 12.15 8.91 -11.70
C SER A 191 13.66 8.86 -11.52
N GLU A 192 14.16 9.00 -10.29
CA GLU A 192 15.60 8.90 -9.99
C GLU A 192 16.14 7.51 -10.37
N ARG A 193 15.39 6.46 -10.07
CA ARG A 193 15.76 5.08 -10.44
C ARG A 193 15.81 4.86 -11.95
N ILE A 194 14.90 5.48 -12.73
CA ILE A 194 14.95 5.42 -14.19
C ILE A 194 16.21 6.08 -14.71
N GLU A 195 16.54 7.27 -14.20
CA GLU A 195 17.76 7.99 -14.60
C GLU A 195 19.03 7.16 -14.33
N GLU A 196 19.11 6.52 -13.15
CA GLU A 196 20.23 5.65 -12.81
C GLU A 196 20.43 4.48 -13.80
N VAL A 197 19.34 3.90 -14.31
CA VAL A 197 19.40 2.78 -15.25
C VAL A 197 19.70 3.22 -16.68
N ILE A 198 19.24 4.40 -17.08
CA ILE A 198 19.45 4.91 -18.45
C ILE A 198 20.85 5.49 -18.61
N CYS A 199 21.44 6.04 -17.53
CA CYS A 199 22.78 6.66 -17.56
C CYS A 199 23.94 5.69 -17.33
N GLN A 200 23.66 4.38 -17.17
CA GLN A 200 24.65 3.30 -17.13
C GLN A 200 24.89 2.72 -18.54
#